data_dad66320de92dcd086543905d7345ab8
#
_entry.id   dad66320de92dcd086543905d7345ab8
#
_cell.length_a   1.000
_cell.length_b   1.000
_cell.length_c   1.000
_cell.angle_alpha   90.00
_cell.angle_beta   90.00
_cell.angle_gamma   90.00
#
_symmetry.space_group_name_H-M   'P 1'
#
loop_
_entity.id
_entity.type
_entity.pdbx_description
1 polymer ?
#
loop_
_entity_poly.entity_id
_entity_poly.type
_entity_poly.pdbx_seq_one_letter_code
_entity_poly.pdbx_strand_id
1 'polypeptide(L)'
;MRVWRVTRRAHAAPDGEGARLYGGRWNLLNTPVVYASASLSLAVLEYLVHVDRDLAPSDLVSIAATIPVSLLVETIETGLLPKGWQAPSDQESLQRLGSEWVRAQTSAVLRVPSALIPVEFNYLLNPAHSDFRRIIWADPVPFSLDPRFLQ
;
A
#
# COMPACT_ATOMS: atom_id res chain seq x y z
N MET A 1 11.42 -10.66 -4.04
CA MET A 1 9.93 -10.60 -4.17
C MET A 1 9.56 -9.32 -4.87
N ARG A 2 8.58 -9.36 -5.76
CA ARG A 2 8.12 -8.20 -6.52
C ARG A 2 6.75 -7.76 -6.01
N VAL A 3 6.57 -6.45 -5.78
CA VAL A 3 5.32 -5.83 -5.37
C VAL A 3 4.97 -4.69 -6.31
N TRP A 4 3.73 -4.23 -6.29
CA TRP A 4 3.19 -3.28 -7.25
C TRP A 4 2.39 -2.18 -6.57
N ARG A 5 2.44 -0.98 -7.15
CA ARG A 5 1.51 0.09 -6.81
C ARG A 5 0.97 0.77 -8.06
N VAL A 6 -0.26 1.26 -7.96
CA VAL A 6 -0.89 2.13 -8.96
C VAL A 6 -1.15 3.46 -8.28
N THR A 7 -0.78 4.54 -8.92
CA THR A 7 -0.92 5.89 -8.38
C THR A 7 -0.96 6.92 -9.51
N ARG A 8 -1.29 8.16 -9.16
CA ARG A 8 -1.12 9.26 -10.12
C ARG A 8 0.37 9.57 -10.30
N ARG A 9 0.72 10.04 -11.48
CA ARG A 9 2.12 10.40 -11.82
C ARG A 9 2.73 11.38 -10.82
N ALA A 10 1.96 12.36 -10.36
CA ALA A 10 2.42 13.33 -9.38
C ALA A 10 2.83 12.72 -8.02
N HIS A 11 2.34 11.51 -7.71
CA HIS A 11 2.63 10.78 -6.48
C HIS A 11 3.48 9.53 -6.71
N ALA A 12 4.22 9.48 -7.82
CA ALA A 12 5.05 8.32 -8.18
C ALA A 12 6.22 8.09 -7.22
N ALA A 13 6.75 9.14 -6.60
CA ALA A 13 7.84 9.02 -5.64
C ALA A 13 7.44 8.13 -4.45
N PRO A 14 8.30 7.16 -4.06
CA PRO A 14 8.01 6.23 -2.98
C PRO A 14 8.38 6.83 -1.61
N ASP A 15 7.82 7.98 -1.28
CA ASP A 15 8.11 8.75 -0.07
C ASP A 15 7.05 8.61 1.03
N GLY A 16 5.91 7.98 0.73
CA GLY A 16 4.80 7.82 1.67
C GLY A 16 4.04 9.11 1.97
N GLU A 17 4.24 10.17 1.19
CA GLU A 17 3.68 11.49 1.47
C GLU A 17 2.15 11.51 1.35
N GLY A 18 1.58 10.80 0.38
CA GLY A 18 0.11 10.69 0.25
C GLY A 18 -0.54 10.05 1.48
N ALA A 19 0.02 8.96 1.98
CA ALA A 19 -0.46 8.31 3.20
C ALA A 19 -0.26 9.19 4.44
N ARG A 20 0.84 9.92 4.51
CA ARG A 20 1.10 10.87 5.60
C ARG A 20 0.05 11.97 5.67
N LEU A 21 -0.36 12.51 4.52
CA LEU A 21 -1.31 13.62 4.43
C LEU A 21 -2.76 13.20 4.66
N TYR A 22 -3.15 12.02 4.15
CA TYR A 22 -4.56 11.61 4.12
C TYR A 22 -4.89 10.44 5.03
N GLY A 23 -3.87 9.77 5.59
CA GLY A 23 -4.06 8.52 6.29
C GLY A 23 -4.41 7.36 5.34
N GLY A 24 -4.54 6.19 5.90
CA GLY A 24 -4.95 4.97 5.18
C GLY A 24 -5.42 3.92 6.17
N ARG A 25 -5.74 2.73 5.69
CA ARG A 25 -6.21 1.63 6.55
C ARG A 25 -5.22 1.29 7.66
N TRP A 26 -3.92 1.38 7.37
CA TRP A 26 -2.84 0.92 8.25
C TRP A 26 -1.94 2.06 8.76
N ASN A 27 -2.31 3.33 8.56
CA ASN A 27 -1.54 4.45 9.08
C ASN A 27 -2.41 5.61 9.51
N LEU A 28 -2.03 6.23 10.61
CA LEU A 28 -2.56 7.51 11.08
C LEU A 28 -2.00 8.67 10.25
N LEU A 29 -2.66 9.81 10.29
CA LEU A 29 -2.13 11.07 9.75
C LEU A 29 -0.72 11.33 10.30
N ASN A 30 0.12 11.93 9.50
CA ASN A 30 1.52 12.27 9.80
C ASN A 30 2.49 11.07 9.89
N THR A 31 2.03 9.86 9.58
CA THR A 31 2.88 8.67 9.51
C THR A 31 3.06 8.29 8.04
N PRO A 32 4.23 8.49 7.43
CA PRO A 32 4.47 8.14 6.04
C PRO A 32 4.58 6.62 5.87
N VAL A 33 3.84 6.09 4.90
CA VAL A 33 3.86 4.68 4.50
C VAL A 33 3.68 4.59 3.00
N VAL A 34 4.45 3.74 2.34
CA VAL A 34 4.23 3.41 0.93
C VAL A 34 3.44 2.11 0.85
N TYR A 35 2.26 2.16 0.24
CA TYR A 35 1.40 0.99 0.02
C TYR A 35 1.74 0.33 -1.30
N ALA A 36 1.86 -0.98 -1.28
CA ALA A 36 2.01 -1.82 -2.46
C ALA A 36 1.21 -3.12 -2.30
N SER A 37 1.02 -3.85 -3.39
CA SER A 37 0.26 -5.09 -3.43
C SER A 37 1.09 -6.23 -4.02
N ALA A 38 0.75 -7.47 -3.70
CA ALA A 38 1.44 -8.67 -4.18
C ALA A 38 1.38 -8.83 -5.70
N SER A 39 0.35 -8.26 -6.33
CA SER A 39 0.16 -8.28 -7.79
C SER A 39 -0.31 -6.93 -8.31
N LEU A 40 -0.10 -6.68 -9.58
CA LEU A 40 -0.63 -5.48 -10.24
C LEU A 40 -2.17 -5.48 -10.23
N SER A 41 -2.79 -6.65 -10.39
CA SER A 41 -4.25 -6.77 -10.36
C SER A 41 -4.82 -6.34 -9.01
N LEU A 42 -4.21 -6.79 -7.90
CA LEU A 42 -4.62 -6.35 -6.57
C LEU A 42 -4.38 -4.85 -6.36
N ALA A 43 -3.24 -4.32 -6.83
CA ALA A 43 -2.97 -2.89 -6.75
C ALA A 43 -4.03 -2.05 -7.50
N VAL A 44 -4.52 -2.53 -8.63
CA VAL A 44 -5.62 -1.91 -9.37
C VAL A 44 -6.93 -1.93 -8.58
N LEU A 45 -7.28 -3.07 -7.97
CA LEU A 45 -8.49 -3.19 -7.15
C LEU A 45 -8.42 -2.27 -5.93
N GLU A 46 -7.29 -2.24 -5.24
CA GLU A 46 -7.06 -1.35 -4.09
C GLU A 46 -7.16 0.13 -4.49
N TYR A 47 -6.70 0.48 -5.69
CA TYR A 47 -6.86 1.83 -6.22
C TYR A 47 -8.31 2.16 -6.54
N LEU A 48 -9.04 1.25 -7.20
CA LEU A 48 -10.41 1.46 -7.68
C LEU A 48 -11.41 1.75 -6.57
N VAL A 49 -11.24 1.19 -5.38
CA VAL A 49 -12.17 1.42 -4.26
C VAL A 49 -12.05 2.82 -3.66
N HIS A 50 -10.99 3.54 -3.99
CA HIS A 50 -10.73 4.91 -3.52
C HIS A 50 -10.96 5.97 -4.60
N VAL A 51 -11.22 5.55 -5.84
CA VAL A 51 -11.43 6.46 -6.98
C VAL A 51 -12.90 6.80 -7.13
N ASP A 52 -13.20 8.07 -7.32
CA ASP A 52 -14.49 8.49 -7.85
C ASP A 52 -14.55 8.11 -9.33
N ARG A 53 -15.50 7.26 -9.69
CA ARG A 53 -15.65 6.75 -11.05
C ARG A 53 -15.86 7.85 -12.08
N ASP A 54 -16.55 8.91 -11.69
CA ASP A 54 -16.84 10.06 -12.56
C ASP A 54 -15.61 10.97 -12.76
N LEU A 55 -14.60 10.81 -11.89
CA LEU A 55 -13.38 11.62 -11.88
C LEU A 55 -12.11 10.78 -12.07
N ALA A 56 -12.21 9.63 -12.76
CA ALA A 56 -11.07 8.75 -12.97
C ALA A 56 -9.89 9.50 -13.61
N PRO A 57 -8.71 9.48 -12.97
CA PRO A 57 -7.55 10.20 -13.49
C PRO A 57 -7.04 9.58 -14.79
N SER A 58 -6.56 10.44 -15.71
CA SER A 58 -5.93 10.03 -16.96
C SER A 58 -4.40 9.89 -16.85
N ASP A 59 -3.82 10.21 -15.69
CA ASP A 59 -2.37 10.29 -15.45
C ASP A 59 -1.86 9.19 -14.52
N LEU A 60 -2.49 8.02 -14.55
CA LEU A 60 -2.06 6.88 -13.73
C LEU A 60 -0.76 6.27 -14.23
N VAL A 61 -0.01 5.76 -13.28
CA VAL A 61 1.20 4.96 -13.52
C VAL A 61 1.15 3.69 -12.66
N SER A 62 1.69 2.62 -13.18
CA SER A 62 2.04 1.42 -12.41
C SER A 62 3.53 1.42 -12.10
N ILE A 63 3.89 1.01 -10.91
CA ILE A 63 5.28 0.99 -10.45
C ILE A 63 5.53 -0.36 -9.79
N ALA A 64 6.55 -1.06 -10.26
CA ALA A 64 7.03 -2.27 -9.62
C ALA A 64 8.16 -1.95 -8.64
N ALA A 65 8.21 -2.69 -7.54
CA ALA A 65 9.34 -2.67 -6.62
C ALA A 65 9.84 -4.08 -6.37
N THR A 66 11.14 -4.26 -6.31
CA THR A 66 11.78 -5.53 -5.94
C THR A 66 12.29 -5.45 -4.51
N ILE A 67 11.74 -6.29 -3.65
CA ILE A 67 12.17 -6.44 -2.25
C ILE A 67 13.18 -7.58 -2.22
N PRO A 68 14.46 -7.31 -1.87
CA PRO A 68 15.48 -8.35 -1.75
C PRO A 68 15.06 -9.44 -0.75
N VAL A 69 15.40 -10.69 -1.04
CA VAL A 69 15.08 -11.83 -0.15
C VAL A 69 15.77 -11.72 1.21
N SER A 70 16.84 -10.93 1.29
CA SER A 70 17.59 -10.70 2.53
C SER A 70 16.94 -9.66 3.46
N LEU A 71 15.88 -8.97 3.02
CA LEU A 71 15.13 -8.06 3.89
C LEU A 71 14.16 -8.84 4.77
N LEU A 72 14.11 -8.44 6.03
CA LEU A 72 13.07 -8.93 6.94
C LEU A 72 11.71 -8.43 6.48
N VAL A 73 10.76 -9.34 6.31
CA VAL A 73 9.34 -9.05 6.08
C VAL A 73 8.57 -9.51 7.31
N GLU A 74 8.10 -8.56 8.10
CA GLU A 74 7.16 -8.86 9.16
C GLU A 74 5.77 -9.12 8.57
N THR A 75 4.94 -9.87 9.28
CA THR A 75 3.59 -10.22 8.81
C THR A 75 2.58 -10.04 9.93
N ILE A 76 1.46 -9.42 9.61
CA ILE A 76 0.27 -9.45 10.46
C ILE A 76 -0.63 -10.58 9.98
N GLU A 77 -0.82 -11.58 10.84
CA GLU A 77 -1.71 -12.71 10.56
C GLU A 77 -3.17 -12.32 10.72
N THR A 78 -4.01 -12.73 9.77
CA THR A 78 -5.44 -12.39 9.76
C THR A 78 -6.15 -12.79 11.06
N GLY A 79 -5.77 -13.92 11.66
CA GLY A 79 -6.35 -14.41 12.91
C GLY A 79 -6.08 -13.53 14.14
N LEU A 80 -5.12 -12.61 14.05
CA LEU A 80 -4.79 -11.66 15.12
C LEU A 80 -5.53 -10.32 14.98
N LEU A 81 -6.26 -10.13 13.90
CA LEU A 81 -6.98 -8.89 13.63
C LEU A 81 -8.34 -8.87 14.35
N PRO A 82 -8.82 -7.69 14.74
CA PRO A 82 -10.13 -7.57 15.39
C PRO A 82 -11.24 -8.03 14.43
N LYS A 83 -12.33 -8.55 15.02
CA LYS A 83 -13.53 -8.90 14.24
C LYS A 83 -14.03 -7.67 13.47
N GLY A 84 -14.32 -7.85 12.18
CA GLY A 84 -14.79 -6.75 11.32
C GLY A 84 -13.68 -5.83 10.79
N TRP A 85 -12.42 -6.23 10.88
CA TRP A 85 -11.26 -5.45 10.42
C TRP A 85 -11.34 -5.03 8.94
N GLN A 86 -12.12 -5.74 8.13
CA GLN A 86 -12.32 -5.44 6.69
C GLN A 86 -13.30 -4.29 6.45
N ALA A 87 -14.05 -3.86 7.47
CA ALA A 87 -15.04 -2.80 7.30
C ALA A 87 -14.43 -1.53 6.72
N PRO A 88 -15.16 -0.78 5.86
CA PRO A 88 -14.67 0.47 5.30
C PRO A 88 -14.48 1.58 6.33
N SER A 89 -15.21 1.51 7.45
CA SER A 89 -15.17 2.47 8.55
C SER A 89 -14.56 1.85 9.80
N ASP A 90 -14.19 2.69 10.75
CA ASP A 90 -13.63 2.29 12.06
C ASP A 90 -12.33 1.47 11.92
N GLN A 91 -11.32 2.12 11.36
CA GLN A 91 -10.02 1.52 11.10
C GLN A 91 -8.96 1.92 12.15
N GLU A 92 -9.33 2.60 13.22
CA GLU A 92 -8.36 3.21 14.14
C GLU A 92 -7.39 2.17 14.73
N SER A 93 -7.89 0.98 15.10
CA SER A 93 -7.03 -0.09 15.62
C SER A 93 -5.98 -0.56 14.62
N LEU A 94 -6.33 -0.68 13.32
CA LEU A 94 -5.40 -1.04 12.25
C LEU A 94 -4.42 0.10 11.97
N GLN A 95 -4.90 1.34 11.95
CA GLN A 95 -4.07 2.51 11.77
C GLN A 95 -3.01 2.63 12.88
N ARG A 96 -3.37 2.34 14.12
CA ARG A 96 -2.44 2.30 15.26
C ARG A 96 -1.40 1.18 15.08
N LEU A 97 -1.84 -0.02 14.71
CA LEU A 97 -0.95 -1.17 14.46
C LEU A 97 0.14 -0.83 13.45
N GLY A 98 -0.23 -0.36 12.28
CA GLY A 98 0.73 0.00 11.24
C GLY A 98 1.61 1.19 11.62
N SER A 99 1.06 2.21 12.29
CA SER A 99 1.82 3.38 12.74
C SER A 99 2.82 3.02 13.85
N GLU A 100 2.47 2.10 14.74
CA GLU A 100 3.40 1.57 15.75
C GLU A 100 4.55 0.80 15.11
N TRP A 101 4.27 -0.03 14.09
CA TRP A 101 5.31 -0.70 13.34
C TRP A 101 6.27 0.31 12.67
N VAL A 102 5.75 1.37 12.05
CA VAL A 102 6.60 2.44 11.47
C VAL A 102 7.52 3.05 12.51
N ARG A 103 6.99 3.37 13.69
CA ARG A 103 7.76 3.98 14.78
C ARG A 103 8.77 3.03 15.40
N ALA A 104 8.44 1.75 15.51
CA ALA A 104 9.30 0.74 16.10
C ALA A 104 10.55 0.47 15.27
N GLN A 105 10.55 0.77 13.95
CA GLN A 105 11.71 0.61 13.06
C GLN A 105 12.27 -0.82 13.05
N THR A 106 11.44 -1.84 13.24
CA THR A 106 11.87 -3.24 13.31
C THR A 106 12.14 -3.85 11.95
N SER A 107 11.43 -3.38 10.92
CA SER A 107 11.62 -3.80 9.52
C SER A 107 11.22 -2.71 8.55
N ALA A 108 11.73 -2.80 7.31
CA ALA A 108 11.32 -1.91 6.23
C ALA A 108 10.02 -2.35 5.56
N VAL A 109 9.57 -3.60 5.79
CA VAL A 109 8.45 -4.21 5.08
C VAL A 109 7.53 -4.93 6.05
N LEU A 110 6.23 -4.59 6.00
CA LEU A 110 5.18 -5.28 6.74
C LEU A 110 4.16 -5.83 5.74
N ARG A 111 3.94 -7.14 5.77
CA ARG A 111 2.91 -7.81 4.99
C ARG A 111 1.60 -7.83 5.78
N VAL A 112 0.53 -7.40 5.15
CA VAL A 112 -0.81 -7.35 5.75
C VAL A 112 -1.84 -8.00 4.81
N PRO A 113 -2.93 -8.59 5.32
CA PRO A 113 -3.98 -9.09 4.45
C PRO A 113 -4.70 -7.93 3.75
N SER A 114 -5.14 -8.16 2.51
CA SER A 114 -6.02 -7.22 1.81
C SER A 114 -7.42 -7.26 2.41
N ALA A 115 -8.02 -6.11 2.66
CA ALA A 115 -9.41 -6.04 3.10
C ALA A 115 -10.40 -6.39 1.98
N LEU A 116 -9.98 -6.24 0.72
CA LEU A 116 -10.79 -6.55 -0.46
C LEU A 116 -10.75 -8.05 -0.78
N ILE A 117 -9.57 -8.63 -0.77
CA ILE A 117 -9.31 -10.03 -1.12
C ILE A 117 -8.49 -10.66 0.03
N PRO A 118 -9.14 -11.16 1.08
CA PRO A 118 -8.44 -11.54 2.33
C PRO A 118 -7.43 -12.68 2.22
N VAL A 119 -7.43 -13.43 1.12
CA VAL A 119 -6.43 -14.46 0.81
C VAL A 119 -5.20 -13.92 0.10
N GLU A 120 -5.22 -12.63 -0.26
CA GLU A 120 -4.10 -11.93 -0.87
C GLU A 120 -3.53 -10.88 0.07
N PHE A 121 -2.33 -10.37 -0.25
CA PHE A 121 -1.57 -9.52 0.65
C PHE A 121 -1.22 -8.18 0.03
N ASN A 122 -1.30 -7.15 0.86
CA ASN A 122 -0.67 -5.85 0.63
C ASN A 122 0.64 -5.77 1.44
N TYR A 123 1.49 -4.85 1.04
CA TYR A 123 2.79 -4.61 1.66
C TYR A 123 2.89 -3.13 2.04
N LEU A 124 3.18 -2.89 3.30
CA LEU A 124 3.51 -1.55 3.80
C LEU A 124 5.02 -1.42 3.77
N LEU A 125 5.52 -0.36 3.16
CA LEU A 125 6.96 -0.07 3.09
C LEU A 125 7.23 1.18 3.89
N ASN A 126 8.20 1.09 4.82
CA ASN A 126 8.53 2.19 5.74
C ASN A 126 9.67 3.04 5.18
N PRO A 127 9.38 4.23 4.61
CA PRO A 127 10.41 5.07 4.00
C PRO A 127 11.42 5.62 5.00
N ALA A 128 11.12 5.60 6.30
CA ALA A 128 12.03 6.03 7.35
C ALA A 128 13.01 4.94 7.83
N HIS A 129 12.79 3.67 7.44
CA HIS A 129 13.67 2.57 7.84
C HIS A 129 14.95 2.55 7.01
N SER A 130 16.10 2.26 7.64
CA SER A 130 17.40 2.25 6.95
C SER A 130 17.47 1.29 5.75
N ASP A 131 16.80 0.14 5.84
CA ASP A 131 16.76 -0.86 4.77
C ASP A 131 15.80 -0.50 3.62
N PHE A 132 14.97 0.52 3.75
CA PHE A 132 14.09 0.97 2.68
C PHE A 132 14.86 1.28 1.39
N ARG A 133 16.06 1.87 1.51
CA ARG A 133 16.97 2.18 0.38
C ARG A 133 17.43 0.94 -0.41
N ARG A 134 17.26 -0.26 0.13
CA ARG A 134 17.60 -1.53 -0.54
C ARG A 134 16.49 -2.04 -1.43
N ILE A 135 15.29 -1.48 -1.32
CA ILE A 135 14.16 -1.79 -2.21
C ILE A 135 14.45 -1.12 -3.56
N ILE A 136 14.37 -1.91 -4.63
CA ILE A 136 14.69 -1.47 -5.99
C ILE A 136 13.40 -1.10 -6.70
N TRP A 137 13.25 0.18 -7.02
CA TRP A 137 12.09 0.73 -7.72
C TRP A 137 12.33 0.76 -9.22
N ALA A 138 11.36 0.22 -9.99
CA ALA A 138 11.32 0.38 -11.42
C ALA A 138 10.79 1.78 -11.79
N ASP A 139 11.09 2.22 -13.01
CA ASP A 139 10.50 3.46 -13.52
C ASP A 139 8.98 3.35 -13.61
N PRO A 140 8.25 4.43 -13.33
CA PRO A 140 6.80 4.47 -13.52
C PRO A 140 6.43 4.21 -14.99
N VAL A 141 5.45 3.33 -15.20
CA VAL A 141 4.93 3.02 -16.53
C VAL A 141 3.52 3.59 -16.65
N PRO A 142 3.18 4.34 -17.72
CA PRO A 142 1.82 4.80 -17.94
C PRO A 142 0.80 3.67 -17.84
N PHE A 143 -0.28 3.90 -17.11
CA PHE A 143 -1.31 2.92 -16.86
C PHE A 143 -2.69 3.52 -17.13
N SER A 144 -3.56 2.77 -17.79
CA SER A 144 -4.95 3.18 -18.05
C SER A 144 -5.91 2.14 -17.47
N LEU A 145 -6.92 2.60 -16.77
CA LEU A 145 -8.03 1.74 -16.35
C LEU A 145 -8.85 1.34 -17.57
N ASP A 146 -9.23 0.07 -17.64
CA ASP A 146 -10.21 -0.38 -18.64
C ASP A 146 -11.54 0.35 -18.38
N PRO A 147 -12.17 0.95 -19.42
CA PRO A 147 -13.42 1.69 -19.26
C PRO A 147 -14.54 0.90 -18.60
N ARG A 148 -14.51 -0.43 -18.68
CA ARG A 148 -15.52 -1.30 -18.03
C ARG A 148 -15.47 -1.25 -16.51
N PHE A 149 -14.36 -0.87 -15.90
CA PHE A 149 -14.28 -0.65 -14.45
C PHE A 149 -14.99 0.61 -13.98
N LEU A 150 -15.30 1.52 -14.91
CA LEU A 150 -15.85 2.83 -14.61
C LEU A 150 -17.35 2.96 -14.94
N GLN A 151 -17.96 1.87 -15.34
CA GLN A 151 -19.40 1.78 -15.67
C GLN A 151 -20.27 1.59 -14.43
#